data_5ae3d94e0910926235ba265207283cee
#
_entry.id   5ae3d94e0910926235ba265207283cee
#
_cell.length_a   1.000
_cell.length_b   1.000
_cell.length_c   1.000
_cell.angle_alpha   90.00
_cell.angle_beta   90.00
_cell.angle_gamma   90.00
#
_symmetry.space_group_name_H-M   'P 1'
#
loop_
_entity.id
_entity.type
_entity.pdbx_description
1 polymer ?
#
loop_
_entity_poly.entity_id
_entity_poly.type
_entity_poly.pdbx_seq_one_letter_code
_entity_poly.pdbx_strand_id
1 'polypeptide(L)'
;MFSRDSVVAERNWAVLVGVTTSGSHASTHWFKSFYEACQKRHIMICGVDFEEELKNKIPPISVDCLIRISGPYRRSLDADEIAKIATEIETRCPGRVALSTALRENYQLQNSLLAEAIGVARNTADCIERIQDKPACRDALRKAGIYQPQSLRIVGVTSDGCLQFSDASGAVVEKPTDSPRGWIVKPSIGMGSVGVRHILNVEDTSGLDAVVLEGNYCLEEFITGIEYSVEGIAIDGRVCI
;
A
#
# COMPACT_ATOMS: atom_id res chain seq x y z
N MET A 1 17.80 -46.83 -28.19
CA MET A 1 17.37 -46.49 -26.81
C MET A 1 17.46 -44.97 -26.72
N PHE A 2 16.39 -44.29 -27.09
CA PHE A 2 16.36 -42.83 -27.10
C PHE A 2 15.86 -42.37 -25.74
N SER A 3 16.77 -41.73 -25.00
CA SER A 3 16.44 -41.00 -23.78
C SER A 3 15.48 -39.87 -24.18
N ARG A 4 14.21 -39.94 -23.75
CA ARG A 4 13.32 -38.84 -23.73
C ARG A 4 13.70 -37.96 -22.53
N ASP A 5 14.62 -37.04 -22.73
CA ASP A 5 14.73 -35.89 -21.85
C ASP A 5 13.43 -35.13 -21.96
N SER A 6 12.54 -35.39 -21.03
CA SER A 6 11.34 -34.57 -20.84
C SER A 6 11.85 -33.19 -20.41
N VAL A 7 11.89 -32.26 -21.36
CA VAL A 7 11.97 -30.84 -21.04
C VAL A 7 10.75 -30.55 -20.17
N VAL A 8 10.95 -30.56 -18.86
CA VAL A 8 9.96 -30.06 -17.92
C VAL A 8 9.80 -28.59 -18.29
N ALA A 9 8.68 -28.24 -18.89
CA ALA A 9 8.38 -26.84 -19.21
C ALA A 9 8.55 -26.02 -17.94
N GLU A 10 9.44 -25.05 -18.00
CA GLU A 10 9.78 -24.21 -16.85
C GLU A 10 8.49 -23.54 -16.35
N ARG A 11 8.06 -23.86 -15.14
CA ARG A 11 6.82 -23.34 -14.58
C ARG A 11 7.00 -21.86 -14.25
N ASN A 12 6.04 -21.05 -14.68
CA ASN A 12 5.99 -19.64 -14.32
C ASN A 12 5.04 -19.43 -13.12
N TRP A 13 5.47 -18.62 -12.18
CA TRP A 13 4.71 -18.29 -10.98
C TRP A 13 4.40 -16.81 -10.90
N ALA A 14 3.23 -16.49 -10.35
CA ALA A 14 2.87 -15.18 -9.86
C ALA A 14 2.73 -15.26 -8.34
N VAL A 15 3.42 -14.40 -7.61
CA VAL A 15 3.25 -14.25 -6.17
C VAL A 15 2.16 -13.21 -5.94
N LEU A 16 1.12 -13.58 -5.19
CA LEU A 16 0.01 -12.72 -4.80
C LEU A 16 0.03 -12.52 -3.28
N VAL A 17 0.39 -11.32 -2.83
CA VAL A 17 0.44 -10.97 -1.42
C VAL A 17 -0.90 -10.39 -0.98
N GLY A 18 -1.50 -10.98 0.07
CA GLY A 18 -2.85 -10.66 0.50
C GLY A 18 -3.92 -11.33 -0.36
N VAL A 19 -4.10 -12.65 -0.22
CA VAL A 19 -5.05 -13.44 -1.03
C VAL A 19 -6.50 -13.35 -0.55
N THR A 20 -6.74 -12.83 0.65
CA THR A 20 -8.09 -12.63 1.19
C THR A 20 -8.70 -11.30 0.77
N THR A 21 -10.02 -11.20 0.75
CA THR A 21 -10.73 -9.96 0.40
C THR A 21 -11.47 -9.38 1.60
N SER A 22 -11.81 -8.09 1.50
CA SER A 22 -12.75 -7.43 2.44
C SER A 22 -14.20 -7.83 2.23
N GLY A 23 -14.49 -8.66 1.22
CA GLY A 23 -15.86 -9.10 0.89
C GLY A 23 -16.63 -8.12 -0.01
N SER A 24 -16.05 -7.02 -0.46
CA SER A 24 -16.70 -6.14 -1.44
C SER A 24 -16.74 -6.79 -2.84
N HIS A 25 -17.79 -6.51 -3.61
CA HIS A 25 -17.91 -7.01 -4.99
C HIS A 25 -16.72 -6.58 -5.87
N ALA A 26 -16.26 -5.34 -5.72
CA ALA A 26 -15.12 -4.80 -6.49
C ALA A 26 -13.84 -5.57 -6.21
N SER A 27 -13.51 -5.80 -4.93
CA SER A 27 -12.30 -6.54 -4.58
C SER A 27 -12.34 -7.98 -5.08
N THR A 28 -13.48 -8.66 -4.99
CA THR A 28 -13.67 -10.02 -5.51
C THR A 28 -13.48 -10.08 -7.04
N HIS A 29 -13.95 -9.06 -7.76
CA HIS A 29 -13.80 -8.99 -9.21
C HIS A 29 -12.32 -8.89 -9.63
N TRP A 30 -11.50 -8.08 -8.96
CA TRP A 30 -10.07 -7.96 -9.27
C TRP A 30 -9.32 -9.28 -9.07
N PHE A 31 -9.60 -9.99 -8.00
CA PHE A 31 -9.01 -11.31 -7.77
C PHE A 31 -9.39 -12.31 -8.86
N LYS A 32 -10.66 -12.33 -9.26
CA LYS A 32 -11.14 -13.19 -10.33
C LYS A 32 -10.47 -12.86 -11.68
N SER A 33 -10.37 -11.60 -12.05
CA SER A 33 -9.72 -11.15 -13.27
C SER A 33 -8.22 -11.51 -13.27
N PHE A 34 -7.53 -11.34 -12.14
CA PHE A 34 -6.15 -11.76 -11.98
C PHE A 34 -5.99 -13.28 -12.16
N TYR A 35 -6.85 -14.06 -11.49
CA TYR A 35 -6.86 -15.53 -11.61
C TYR A 35 -7.06 -15.98 -13.06
N GLU A 36 -8.07 -15.45 -13.73
CA GLU A 36 -8.34 -15.77 -15.14
C GLU A 36 -7.16 -15.40 -16.06
N ALA A 37 -6.51 -14.27 -15.80
CA ALA A 37 -5.32 -13.85 -16.55
C ALA A 37 -4.14 -14.81 -16.36
N CYS A 38 -3.93 -15.32 -15.14
CA CYS A 38 -2.92 -16.31 -14.84
C CYS A 38 -3.25 -17.66 -15.52
N GLN A 39 -4.50 -18.13 -15.42
CA GLN A 39 -4.93 -19.37 -16.05
C GLN A 39 -4.73 -19.36 -17.57
N LYS A 40 -5.14 -18.28 -18.25
CA LYS A 40 -4.96 -18.12 -19.70
C LYS A 40 -3.49 -18.17 -20.13
N ARG A 41 -2.55 -17.91 -19.24
CA ARG A 41 -1.10 -17.87 -19.52
C ARG A 41 -0.35 -19.04 -18.92
N HIS A 42 -1.05 -20.00 -18.32
CA HIS A 42 -0.46 -21.14 -17.61
C HIS A 42 0.52 -20.70 -16.50
N ILE A 43 0.19 -19.60 -15.81
CA ILE A 43 0.95 -19.09 -14.67
C ILE A 43 0.32 -19.65 -13.40
N MET A 44 1.11 -20.30 -12.58
CA MET A 44 0.70 -20.78 -11.25
C MET A 44 0.69 -19.63 -10.24
N ILE A 45 -0.13 -19.72 -9.23
CA ILE A 45 -0.30 -18.67 -8.22
C ILE A 45 0.23 -19.16 -6.88
N CYS A 46 1.24 -18.46 -6.36
CA CYS A 46 1.68 -18.57 -4.97
C CYS A 46 1.01 -17.47 -4.15
N GLY A 47 0.08 -17.83 -3.29
CA GLY A 47 -0.55 -16.92 -2.35
C GLY A 47 0.31 -16.75 -1.10
N VAL A 48 0.44 -15.52 -0.61
CA VAL A 48 1.10 -15.17 0.66
C VAL A 48 0.14 -14.34 1.49
N ASP A 49 -0.25 -14.78 2.68
CA ASP A 49 -1.15 -14.01 3.54
C ASP A 49 -0.96 -14.31 5.02
N PHE A 50 -1.45 -13.42 5.88
CA PHE A 50 -1.41 -13.59 7.32
C PHE A 50 -2.38 -14.68 7.79
N GLU A 51 -1.93 -15.50 8.73
CA GLU A 51 -2.75 -16.58 9.33
C GLU A 51 -4.05 -16.03 9.94
N GLU A 52 -4.00 -14.84 10.54
CA GLU A 52 -5.17 -14.18 11.10
C GLU A 52 -6.25 -13.89 10.04
N GLU A 53 -5.85 -13.40 8.87
CA GLU A 53 -6.76 -13.16 7.75
C GLU A 53 -7.34 -14.46 7.20
N LEU A 54 -6.49 -15.47 7.04
CA LEU A 54 -6.88 -16.79 6.52
C LEU A 54 -7.80 -17.58 7.47
N LYS A 55 -7.76 -17.33 8.78
CA LYS A 55 -8.70 -17.91 9.75
C LYS A 55 -10.11 -17.34 9.61
N ASN A 56 -10.20 -16.06 9.24
CA ASN A 56 -11.45 -15.32 9.26
C ASN A 56 -12.06 -15.12 7.86
N LYS A 57 -11.30 -15.37 6.80
CA LYS A 57 -11.71 -15.12 5.42
C LYS A 57 -11.25 -16.24 4.49
N ILE A 58 -12.10 -16.57 3.54
CA ILE A 58 -11.77 -17.53 2.48
C ILE A 58 -11.20 -16.75 1.29
N PRO A 59 -10.05 -17.15 0.72
CA PRO A 59 -9.58 -16.59 -0.52
C PRO A 59 -10.63 -16.72 -1.64
N PRO A 60 -10.91 -15.66 -2.41
CA PRO A 60 -11.93 -15.71 -3.47
C PRO A 60 -11.49 -16.47 -4.72
N ILE A 61 -10.20 -16.87 -4.76
CA ILE A 61 -9.60 -17.62 -5.85
C ILE A 61 -8.82 -18.82 -5.30
N SER A 62 -8.64 -19.85 -6.12
CA SER A 62 -7.71 -20.94 -5.80
C SER A 62 -6.27 -20.51 -6.04
N VAL A 63 -5.38 -20.91 -5.15
CA VAL A 63 -3.93 -20.74 -5.30
C VAL A 63 -3.26 -22.12 -5.34
N ASP A 64 -2.20 -22.26 -6.13
CA ASP A 64 -1.48 -23.52 -6.31
C ASP A 64 -0.53 -23.81 -5.13
N CYS A 65 -0.06 -22.76 -4.48
CA CYS A 65 0.74 -22.79 -3.26
C CYS A 65 0.24 -21.70 -2.30
N LEU A 66 0.21 -21.95 -1.00
CA LEU A 66 -0.14 -20.97 0.01
C LEU A 66 0.93 -20.92 1.09
N ILE A 67 1.52 -19.73 1.28
CA ILE A 67 2.48 -19.43 2.33
C ILE A 67 1.79 -18.59 3.39
N ARG A 68 1.99 -18.93 4.65
CA ARG A 68 1.31 -18.32 5.79
C ARG A 68 2.29 -17.48 6.60
N ILE A 69 1.93 -16.24 6.88
CA ILE A 69 2.69 -15.33 7.73
C ILE A 69 2.08 -15.38 9.13
N SER A 70 2.88 -15.68 10.13
CA SER A 70 2.44 -15.67 11.53
C SER A 70 2.28 -14.25 12.07
N GLY A 71 1.40 -14.10 13.05
CA GLY A 71 1.17 -12.83 13.75
C GLY A 71 0.02 -12.00 13.18
N PRO A 72 -0.17 -10.78 13.75
CA PRO A 72 -1.30 -9.94 13.44
C PRO A 72 -1.20 -9.34 12.04
N TYR A 73 -2.36 -9.19 11.43
CA TYR A 73 -2.55 -8.52 10.17
C TYR A 73 -2.12 -7.04 10.19
N ARG A 74 -1.61 -6.55 9.08
CA ARG A 74 -1.14 -5.15 8.89
C ARG A 74 0.14 -4.75 9.64
N ARG A 75 0.83 -5.68 10.27
CA ARG A 75 2.15 -5.36 10.81
C ARG A 75 3.20 -5.27 9.71
N SER A 76 4.26 -4.54 9.97
CA SER A 76 5.46 -4.60 9.14
C SER A 76 6.13 -5.97 9.29
N LEU A 77 6.75 -6.44 8.23
CA LEU A 77 7.62 -7.62 8.22
C LEU A 77 9.06 -7.15 8.38
N ASP A 78 9.82 -7.80 9.23
CA ASP A 78 11.26 -7.55 9.34
C ASP A 78 12.05 -8.26 8.24
N ALA A 79 13.35 -7.96 8.14
CA ALA A 79 14.20 -8.51 7.10
C ALA A 79 14.34 -10.04 7.18
N ASP A 80 14.36 -10.61 8.38
CA ASP A 80 14.48 -12.05 8.59
C ASP A 80 13.20 -12.77 8.17
N GLU A 81 12.04 -12.20 8.44
CA GLU A 81 10.75 -12.73 8.01
C GLU A 81 10.61 -12.68 6.48
N ILE A 82 10.99 -11.57 5.85
CA ILE A 82 11.01 -11.45 4.39
C ILE A 82 11.93 -12.51 3.77
N ALA A 83 13.14 -12.68 4.31
CA ALA A 83 14.09 -13.70 3.83
C ALA A 83 13.56 -15.12 3.97
N LYS A 84 12.88 -15.44 5.08
CA LYS A 84 12.23 -16.75 5.30
C LYS A 84 11.11 -16.99 4.28
N ILE A 85 10.25 -16.01 4.04
CA ILE A 85 9.15 -16.12 3.07
C ILE A 85 9.73 -16.28 1.65
N ALA A 86 10.75 -15.51 1.29
CA ALA A 86 11.43 -15.63 0.00
C ALA A 86 12.00 -17.04 -0.22
N THR A 87 12.70 -17.58 0.77
CA THR A 87 13.25 -18.96 0.74
C THR A 87 12.13 -20.01 0.62
N GLU A 88 11.00 -19.81 1.30
CA GLU A 88 9.85 -20.71 1.18
C GLU A 88 9.22 -20.65 -0.22
N ILE A 89 9.14 -19.47 -0.84
CA ILE A 89 8.70 -19.31 -2.24
C ILE A 89 9.64 -20.06 -3.17
N GLU A 90 10.95 -19.87 -3.08
CA GLU A 90 11.95 -20.56 -3.91
C GLU A 90 11.84 -22.08 -3.79
N THR A 91 11.61 -22.57 -2.58
CA THR A 91 11.53 -24.02 -2.31
C THR A 91 10.22 -24.62 -2.83
N ARG A 92 9.08 -23.95 -2.63
CA ARG A 92 7.74 -24.50 -2.92
C ARG A 92 7.22 -24.16 -4.29
N CYS A 93 7.81 -23.16 -4.95
CA CYS A 93 7.43 -22.68 -6.27
C CYS A 93 8.57 -22.86 -7.27
N PRO A 94 8.92 -24.13 -7.61
CA PRO A 94 10.05 -24.41 -8.50
C PRO A 94 9.80 -23.85 -9.89
N GLY A 95 10.78 -23.14 -10.45
CA GLY A 95 10.72 -22.46 -11.73
C GLY A 95 10.92 -20.96 -11.61
N ARG A 96 10.35 -20.20 -12.55
CA ARG A 96 10.53 -18.75 -12.60
C ARG A 96 9.38 -18.02 -11.93
N VAL A 97 9.67 -17.15 -10.96
CA VAL A 97 8.72 -16.13 -10.53
C VAL A 97 8.71 -15.00 -11.57
N ALA A 98 7.59 -14.82 -12.24
CA ALA A 98 7.43 -13.83 -13.31
C ALA A 98 7.02 -12.45 -12.77
N LEU A 99 6.25 -12.43 -11.66
CA LEU A 99 5.80 -11.21 -11.01
C LEU A 99 5.44 -11.46 -9.54
N SER A 100 5.48 -10.39 -8.75
CA SER A 100 4.85 -10.29 -7.44
C SER A 100 3.91 -9.10 -7.43
N THR A 101 2.73 -9.25 -6.84
CA THR A 101 1.71 -8.21 -6.79
C THR A 101 0.84 -8.32 -5.55
N ALA A 102 0.22 -7.20 -5.17
CA ALA A 102 -0.87 -7.15 -4.21
C ALA A 102 -2.05 -6.40 -4.83
N LEU A 103 -3.25 -6.92 -4.65
CA LEU A 103 -4.49 -6.30 -5.15
C LEU A 103 -5.17 -5.41 -4.11
N ARG A 104 -4.58 -5.31 -2.92
CA ARG A 104 -5.06 -4.50 -1.80
C ARG A 104 -3.97 -3.53 -1.36
N GLU A 105 -4.37 -2.28 -1.11
CA GLU A 105 -3.45 -1.21 -0.75
C GLU A 105 -2.59 -1.53 0.48
N ASN A 106 -3.20 -2.11 1.50
CA ASN A 106 -2.53 -2.43 2.76
C ASN A 106 -1.55 -3.62 2.71
N TYR A 107 -1.36 -4.24 1.54
CA TYR A 107 -0.32 -5.24 1.29
C TYR A 107 0.77 -4.75 0.33
N GLN A 108 0.69 -3.52 -0.16
CA GLN A 108 1.63 -3.03 -1.16
C GLN A 108 3.06 -2.97 -0.64
N LEU A 109 3.26 -2.54 0.61
CA LEU A 109 4.60 -2.48 1.20
C LEU A 109 5.18 -3.89 1.39
N GLN A 110 4.43 -4.83 1.97
CA GLN A 110 4.87 -6.21 2.14
C GLN A 110 5.18 -6.87 0.80
N ASN A 111 4.33 -6.61 -0.21
CA ASN A 111 4.58 -7.08 -1.56
C ASN A 111 5.87 -6.51 -2.14
N SER A 112 6.15 -5.23 -1.96
CA SER A 112 7.34 -4.59 -2.50
C SER A 112 8.61 -5.15 -1.87
N LEU A 113 8.65 -5.27 -0.54
CA LEU A 113 9.75 -5.87 0.21
C LEU A 113 10.01 -7.31 -0.25
N LEU A 114 8.96 -8.11 -0.39
CA LEU A 114 9.07 -9.49 -0.84
C LEU A 114 9.51 -9.58 -2.31
N ALA A 115 8.97 -8.72 -3.18
CA ALA A 115 9.36 -8.66 -4.59
C ALA A 115 10.82 -8.27 -4.78
N GLU A 116 11.37 -7.40 -3.93
CA GLU A 116 12.80 -7.07 -3.89
C GLU A 116 13.63 -8.30 -3.49
N ALA A 117 13.22 -9.00 -2.43
CA ALA A 117 13.93 -10.18 -1.94
C ALA A 117 13.98 -11.33 -2.96
N ILE A 118 12.92 -11.52 -3.74
CA ILE A 118 12.86 -12.56 -4.80
C ILE A 118 13.28 -12.05 -6.19
N GLY A 119 13.79 -10.81 -6.30
CA GLY A 119 14.37 -10.26 -7.53
C GLY A 119 13.37 -9.91 -8.65
N VAL A 120 12.09 -9.65 -8.32
CA VAL A 120 11.04 -9.31 -9.30
C VAL A 120 10.37 -7.96 -9.02
N ALA A 121 10.99 -7.12 -8.21
CA ALA A 121 10.45 -5.81 -7.86
C ALA A 121 10.27 -4.92 -9.09
N ARG A 122 9.13 -4.22 -9.14
CA ARG A 122 8.84 -3.16 -10.12
C ARG A 122 8.79 -1.78 -9.46
N ASN A 123 8.25 -1.72 -8.24
CA ASN A 123 8.30 -0.55 -7.38
C ASN A 123 9.11 -0.92 -6.13
N THR A 124 9.99 -0.02 -5.69
CA THR A 124 10.76 -0.22 -4.46
C THR A 124 9.89 0.00 -3.23
N ALA A 125 10.28 -0.59 -2.10
CA ALA A 125 9.60 -0.36 -0.81
C ALA A 125 9.58 1.13 -0.45
N ASP A 126 10.70 1.86 -0.65
CA ASP A 126 10.79 3.31 -0.46
C ASP A 126 9.76 4.09 -1.33
N CYS A 127 9.55 3.67 -2.57
CA CYS A 127 8.54 4.27 -3.44
C CYS A 127 7.12 4.06 -2.88
N ILE A 128 6.82 2.85 -2.40
CA ILE A 128 5.51 2.53 -1.84
C ILE A 128 5.28 3.28 -0.53
N GLU A 129 6.24 3.33 0.37
CA GLU A 129 6.15 4.10 1.61
C GLU A 129 5.88 5.58 1.33
N ARG A 130 6.61 6.16 0.38
CA ARG A 130 6.43 7.55 -0.03
C ARG A 130 5.06 7.84 -0.62
N ILE A 131 4.49 6.92 -1.40
CA ILE A 131 3.16 7.07 -1.98
C ILE A 131 2.07 6.95 -0.91
N GLN A 132 2.23 6.04 0.04
CA GLN A 132 1.26 5.82 1.11
C GLN A 132 1.25 6.95 2.14
N ASP A 133 2.37 7.60 2.36
CA ASP A 133 2.50 8.75 3.25
C ASP A 133 2.11 10.04 2.53
N LYS A 134 0.94 10.59 2.87
CA LYS A 134 0.35 11.73 2.16
C LYS A 134 1.24 12.98 2.12
N PRO A 135 1.84 13.45 3.23
CA PRO A 135 2.78 14.57 3.18
C PRO A 135 4.01 14.31 2.32
N ALA A 136 4.60 13.11 2.39
CA ALA A 136 5.74 12.75 1.58
C ALA A 136 5.38 12.64 0.09
N CYS A 137 4.22 12.09 -0.23
CA CYS A 137 3.70 12.04 -1.60
C CYS A 137 3.47 13.45 -2.18
N ARG A 138 2.83 14.34 -1.41
CA ARG A 138 2.60 15.75 -1.80
C ARG A 138 3.91 16.48 -2.07
N ASP A 139 4.91 16.27 -1.22
CA ASP A 139 6.22 16.87 -1.38
C ASP A 139 6.93 16.38 -2.64
N ALA A 140 6.93 15.06 -2.89
CA ALA A 140 7.51 14.48 -4.09
C ALA A 140 6.86 15.02 -5.38
N LEU A 141 5.54 15.11 -5.40
CA LEU A 141 4.80 15.65 -6.56
C LEU A 141 5.08 17.15 -6.76
N ARG A 142 5.17 17.94 -5.66
CA ARG A 142 5.52 19.35 -5.73
C ARG A 142 6.94 19.56 -6.28
N LYS A 143 7.92 18.75 -5.84
CA LYS A 143 9.28 18.75 -6.38
C LYS A 143 9.34 18.36 -7.87
N ALA A 144 8.39 17.58 -8.34
CA ALA A 144 8.21 17.27 -9.75
C ALA A 144 7.46 18.34 -10.55
N GLY A 145 7.14 19.49 -9.95
CA GLY A 145 6.44 20.60 -10.60
C GLY A 145 4.91 20.44 -10.70
N ILE A 146 4.34 19.42 -10.04
CA ILE A 146 2.89 19.22 -10.02
C ILE A 146 2.29 19.98 -8.84
N TYR A 147 1.30 20.83 -9.11
CA TYR A 147 0.62 21.58 -8.06
C TYR A 147 0.03 20.65 -7.01
N GLN A 148 0.28 20.97 -5.74
CA GLN A 148 -0.24 20.24 -4.59
C GLN A 148 -0.78 21.22 -3.56
N PRO A 149 -1.86 20.90 -2.84
CA PRO A 149 -2.29 21.67 -1.68
C PRO A 149 -1.19 21.71 -0.63
N GLN A 150 -1.23 22.71 0.24
CA GLN A 150 -0.38 22.73 1.42
C GLN A 150 -0.70 21.47 2.26
N SER A 151 0.35 20.76 2.67
CA SER A 151 0.24 19.55 3.47
C SER A 151 1.33 19.56 4.53
N LEU A 152 0.95 19.41 5.80
CA LEU A 152 1.82 19.45 6.96
C LEU A 152 1.55 18.21 7.83
N ARG A 153 2.58 17.71 8.50
CA ARG A 153 2.39 16.68 9.54
C ARG A 153 1.96 17.33 10.84
N ILE A 154 1.05 16.71 11.55
CA ILE A 154 0.74 17.04 12.94
C ILE A 154 1.67 16.21 13.81
N VAL A 155 2.59 16.84 14.52
CA VAL A 155 3.63 16.13 15.30
C VAL A 155 3.42 16.20 16.81
N GLY A 156 2.43 16.94 17.27
CA GLY A 156 2.10 17.04 18.67
C GLY A 156 1.15 18.18 18.98
N VAL A 157 1.02 18.44 20.27
CA VAL A 157 0.25 19.55 20.84
C VAL A 157 1.13 20.23 21.87
N THR A 158 1.15 21.55 21.83
CA THR A 158 1.85 22.37 22.81
C THR A 158 1.14 22.33 24.18
N SER A 159 1.79 22.82 25.23
CA SER A 159 1.22 22.88 26.60
C SER A 159 -0.03 23.76 26.70
N ASP A 160 -0.23 24.68 25.77
CA ASP A 160 -1.40 25.56 25.64
C ASP A 160 -2.49 24.99 24.71
N GLY A 161 -2.34 23.75 24.24
CA GLY A 161 -3.33 23.02 23.45
C GLY A 161 -3.25 23.28 21.94
N CYS A 162 -2.23 24.00 21.45
CA CYS A 162 -2.09 24.27 20.02
C CYS A 162 -1.41 23.11 19.29
N LEU A 163 -1.82 22.84 18.06
CA LEU A 163 -1.17 21.84 17.20
C LEU A 163 0.23 22.28 16.78
N GLN A 164 1.16 21.35 16.83
CA GLN A 164 2.51 21.52 16.27
C GLN A 164 2.62 20.84 14.93
N PHE A 165 3.34 21.49 14.02
CA PHE A 165 3.46 21.01 12.64
C PHE A 165 4.91 20.79 12.24
N SER A 166 5.12 19.85 11.33
CA SER A 166 6.35 19.72 10.56
C SER A 166 6.05 19.58 9.07
N ASP A 167 7.06 19.88 8.27
CA ASP A 167 7.02 19.57 6.85
C ASP A 167 7.25 18.04 6.60
N ALA A 168 7.31 17.64 5.33
CA ALA A 168 7.54 16.26 4.94
C ALA A 168 8.92 15.72 5.36
N SER A 169 9.91 16.60 5.59
CA SER A 169 11.25 16.23 6.05
C SER A 169 11.32 16.02 7.58
N GLY A 170 10.28 16.42 8.31
CA GLY A 170 10.24 16.42 9.77
C GLY A 170 10.74 17.73 10.41
N ALA A 171 11.12 18.74 9.60
CA ALA A 171 11.48 20.03 10.14
C ALA A 171 10.23 20.74 10.71
N VAL A 172 10.32 21.22 11.94
CA VAL A 172 9.23 21.97 12.59
C VAL A 172 8.96 23.24 11.80
N VAL A 173 7.70 23.51 11.50
CA VAL A 173 7.24 24.68 10.76
C VAL A 173 6.23 25.46 11.56
N GLU A 174 6.10 26.75 11.22
CA GLU A 174 5.08 27.60 11.82
C GLU A 174 3.67 27.09 11.48
N LYS A 175 2.73 27.43 12.34
CA LYS A 175 1.30 27.20 12.11
C LYS A 175 0.89 27.83 10.77
N PRO A 176 0.17 27.09 9.90
CA PRO A 176 -0.29 27.65 8.65
C PRO A 176 -1.29 28.78 8.88
N THR A 177 -1.31 29.75 7.97
CA THR A 177 -2.32 30.81 7.97
C THR A 177 -3.70 30.23 7.69
N ASP A 178 -4.73 30.87 8.23
CA ASP A 178 -6.10 30.42 8.00
C ASP A 178 -6.43 30.35 6.50
N SER A 179 -7.01 29.23 6.09
CA SER A 179 -7.58 29.05 4.76
C SER A 179 -9.04 29.49 4.78
N PRO A 180 -9.51 30.30 3.81
CA PRO A 180 -10.92 30.69 3.73
C PRO A 180 -11.89 29.50 3.60
N ARG A 181 -11.36 28.35 3.20
CA ARG A 181 -12.13 27.12 2.99
C ARG A 181 -11.92 26.10 4.09
N GLY A 182 -11.02 26.37 5.03
CA GLY A 182 -10.63 25.46 6.09
C GLY A 182 -9.61 24.43 5.66
N TRP A 183 -9.49 23.39 6.46
CA TRP A 183 -8.46 22.39 6.41
C TRP A 183 -9.04 20.99 6.56
N ILE A 184 -8.36 20.00 6.00
CA ILE A 184 -8.65 18.58 6.21
C ILE A 184 -7.60 18.00 7.15
N VAL A 185 -8.05 17.48 8.29
CA VAL A 185 -7.26 16.64 9.19
C VAL A 185 -7.54 15.19 8.83
N LYS A 186 -6.50 14.42 8.59
CA LYS A 186 -6.63 13.00 8.19
C LYS A 186 -5.38 12.20 8.56
N PRO A 187 -5.48 10.86 8.67
CA PRO A 187 -4.29 10.02 8.85
C PRO A 187 -3.28 10.23 7.71
N SER A 188 -2.00 10.39 8.06
CA SER A 188 -0.89 10.48 7.09
C SER A 188 -0.82 9.23 6.22
N ILE A 189 -1.01 8.05 6.83
CA ILE A 189 -1.16 6.77 6.16
C ILE A 189 -2.55 6.23 6.48
N GLY A 190 -3.33 5.87 5.47
CA GLY A 190 -4.69 5.35 5.64
C GLY A 190 -5.50 5.47 4.36
N MET A 191 -6.65 4.78 4.34
CA MET A 191 -7.53 4.63 3.19
C MET A 191 -9.01 4.73 3.58
N GLY A 192 -9.88 4.87 2.59
CA GLY A 192 -11.34 4.78 2.76
C GLY A 192 -11.95 5.92 3.56
N SER A 193 -11.31 7.08 3.60
CA SER A 193 -11.78 8.28 4.34
C SER A 193 -11.96 8.07 5.85
N VAL A 194 -11.40 7.00 6.43
CA VAL A 194 -11.45 6.76 7.87
C VAL A 194 -10.59 7.81 8.59
N GLY A 195 -11.16 8.48 9.60
CA GLY A 195 -10.45 9.48 10.39
C GLY A 195 -10.26 10.83 9.68
N VAL A 196 -10.95 11.07 8.55
CA VAL A 196 -10.92 12.36 7.84
C VAL A 196 -11.90 13.32 8.47
N ARG A 197 -11.44 14.56 8.75
CA ARG A 197 -12.24 15.65 9.29
C ARG A 197 -11.99 16.96 8.55
N HIS A 198 -13.04 17.72 8.32
CA HIS A 198 -12.95 19.12 7.87
C HIS A 198 -13.04 20.03 9.08
N ILE A 199 -12.09 20.95 9.22
CA ILE A 199 -12.05 21.98 10.25
C ILE A 199 -11.95 23.36 9.58
N LEU A 200 -12.62 24.35 10.13
CA LEU A 200 -12.59 25.72 9.57
C LEU A 200 -11.39 26.51 10.10
N ASN A 201 -10.95 26.23 11.31
CA ASN A 201 -9.84 26.89 11.97
C ASN A 201 -8.85 25.83 12.48
N VAL A 202 -7.57 26.04 12.28
CA VAL A 202 -6.49 25.16 12.76
C VAL A 202 -6.47 25.06 14.29
N GLU A 203 -7.01 26.05 14.99
CA GLU A 203 -7.15 26.07 16.46
C GLU A 203 -8.35 25.24 16.95
N ASP A 204 -9.27 24.85 16.06
CA ASP A 204 -10.38 23.99 16.43
C ASP A 204 -9.92 22.54 16.55
N THR A 205 -9.31 22.26 17.69
CA THR A 205 -8.90 20.91 18.10
C THR A 205 -10.02 20.15 18.79
N SER A 206 -11.23 20.74 18.92
CA SER A 206 -12.36 20.11 19.55
C SER A 206 -12.73 18.79 18.86
N GLY A 207 -12.69 17.69 19.59
CA GLY A 207 -12.94 16.34 19.08
C GLY A 207 -11.87 15.77 18.14
N LEU A 208 -10.67 16.32 18.12
CA LEU A 208 -9.48 15.60 17.70
C LEU A 208 -9.06 14.71 18.86
N ASP A 209 -9.36 13.42 18.77
CA ASP A 209 -9.03 12.45 19.81
C ASP A 209 -7.51 12.33 20.03
N ALA A 210 -7.10 11.72 21.15
CA ALA A 210 -5.70 11.46 21.50
C ALA A 210 -4.89 10.81 20.37
N VAL A 211 -5.54 10.09 19.46
CA VAL A 211 -4.92 9.47 18.25
C VAL A 211 -4.31 10.52 17.31
N VAL A 212 -4.90 11.71 17.22
CA VAL A 212 -4.31 12.84 16.45
C VAL A 212 -3.03 13.32 17.13
N LEU A 213 -2.99 13.22 18.48
CA LEU A 213 -1.87 13.67 19.31
C LEU A 213 -0.67 12.72 19.21
N GLU A 214 -0.83 11.50 18.67
CA GLU A 214 0.23 10.50 18.52
C GLU A 214 1.05 10.64 17.21
N GLY A 215 0.89 11.73 16.46
CA GLY A 215 1.79 12.09 15.36
C GLY A 215 1.53 11.40 14.02
N ASN A 216 0.43 10.67 13.88
CA ASN A 216 0.12 9.92 12.65
C ASN A 216 -0.86 10.65 11.71
N TYR A 217 -1.07 11.95 11.90
CA TYR A 217 -2.03 12.73 11.13
C TYR A 217 -1.34 13.86 10.35
N CYS A 218 -2.00 14.27 9.29
CA CYS A 218 -1.61 15.46 8.53
C CYS A 218 -2.78 16.43 8.41
N LEU A 219 -2.42 17.69 8.20
CA LEU A 219 -3.29 18.79 7.87
C LEU A 219 -3.10 19.12 6.38
N GLU A 220 -4.16 19.14 5.60
CA GLU A 220 -4.12 19.58 4.19
C GLU A 220 -5.12 20.70 3.95
N GLU A 221 -4.77 21.64 3.08
CA GLU A 221 -5.69 22.66 2.61
C GLU A 221 -6.92 22.02 1.95
N PHE A 222 -8.13 22.46 2.35
CA PHE A 222 -9.35 21.97 1.73
C PHE A 222 -9.54 22.57 0.34
N ILE A 223 -9.61 21.72 -0.68
CA ILE A 223 -9.84 22.09 -2.06
C ILE A 223 -11.31 21.86 -2.40
N THR A 224 -11.94 22.87 -3.00
CA THR A 224 -13.29 22.75 -3.56
C THR A 224 -13.22 22.52 -5.06
N GLY A 225 -14.14 21.74 -5.60
CA GLY A 225 -14.22 21.45 -7.03
C GLY A 225 -14.95 20.16 -7.33
N ILE A 226 -14.95 19.78 -8.59
CA ILE A 226 -15.45 18.47 -9.02
C ILE A 226 -14.32 17.47 -8.79
N GLU A 227 -14.64 16.37 -8.13
CA GLU A 227 -13.70 15.27 -7.87
C GLU A 227 -13.69 14.29 -9.04
N TYR A 228 -12.50 13.91 -9.48
CA TYR A 228 -12.30 12.91 -10.53
C TYR A 228 -11.36 11.83 -10.05
N SER A 229 -11.63 10.58 -10.44
CA SER A 229 -10.73 9.45 -10.33
C SER A 229 -10.15 9.12 -11.70
N VAL A 230 -8.86 8.83 -11.75
CA VAL A 230 -8.18 8.36 -12.96
C VAL A 230 -7.60 6.99 -12.66
N GLU A 231 -8.07 5.99 -13.40
CA GLU A 231 -7.59 4.62 -13.29
C GLU A 231 -6.62 4.32 -14.44
N GLY A 232 -5.48 3.74 -14.14
CA GLY A 232 -4.47 3.45 -15.15
C GLY A 232 -3.36 2.54 -14.68
N ILE A 233 -2.56 2.09 -15.64
CA ILE A 233 -1.36 1.29 -15.38
C ILE A 233 -0.17 1.99 -16.01
N ALA A 234 0.90 2.16 -15.24
CA ALA A 234 2.18 2.66 -15.74
C ALA A 234 3.21 1.52 -15.73
N ILE A 235 3.83 1.27 -16.88
CA ILE A 235 4.89 0.25 -17.03
C ILE A 235 6.02 0.87 -17.85
N ASP A 236 7.23 0.89 -17.30
CA ASP A 236 8.45 1.40 -17.96
C ASP A 236 8.25 2.80 -18.58
N GLY A 237 7.61 3.71 -17.83
CA GLY A 237 7.32 5.08 -18.25
C GLY A 237 6.16 5.25 -19.23
N ARG A 238 5.49 4.18 -19.63
CA ARG A 238 4.28 4.24 -20.48
C ARG A 238 3.04 4.11 -19.62
N VAL A 239 2.11 5.02 -19.82
CA VAL A 239 0.82 5.06 -19.09
C VAL A 239 -0.30 4.63 -20.02
N CYS A 240 -1.14 3.71 -19.53
CA CYS A 240 -2.42 3.32 -20.16
C CYS A 240 -3.53 3.71 -19.17
N ILE A 241 -4.45 4.56 -19.59
CA ILE A 241 -5.63 5.04 -18.86
C ILE A 241 -6.88 4.38 -19.47
#